data_22e26e7dceaec27ce334d49bbba52390
#
_entry.id   22e26e7dceaec27ce334d49bbba52390
#
_cell.length_a   1.000
_cell.length_b   1.000
_cell.length_c   1.000
_cell.angle_alpha   90.00
_cell.angle_beta   90.00
_cell.angle_gamma   90.00
#
_symmetry.space_group_name_H-M   'P 1'
#
loop_
_entity.id
_entity.type
_entity.pdbx_description
1 polymer ?
#
loop_
_entity_poly.entity_id
_entity_poly.type
_entity_poly.pdbx_seq_one_letter_code
_entity_poly.pdbx_strand_id
1 'polypeptide(L)'
;TGYLVGEENKGLAAMFIMMNAARLGVGMQGLAQAEVAYQNGAAYAVDRRQGRALTGAADPAEKADPLLVHPDIRRMLMDAKAFTEGMRALALWGGLQVELSHKAASEEERQTADDLISLLTPVIKGYGTDKGFDVTVNMQQIWGGHGYIRENGMEQFVRDARIAMIYEGANGVQAM
;
A
#
# COMPACT_ATOMS: atom_id res chain seq x y z
N THR A 1 12.13 -15.84 36.25
CA THR A 1 11.61 -14.75 37.10
C THR A 1 11.14 -13.63 36.19
N GLY A 2 9.89 -13.21 36.30
CA GLY A 2 9.32 -12.07 35.59
C GLY A 2 9.21 -10.87 36.54
N TYR A 3 9.30 -9.68 35.98
CA TYR A 3 9.13 -8.42 36.72
C TYR A 3 7.99 -7.63 36.08
N LEU A 4 7.17 -6.97 36.89
CA LEU A 4 6.14 -6.06 36.43
C LEU A 4 6.81 -4.80 35.83
N VAL A 5 6.40 -4.45 34.60
CA VAL A 5 6.82 -3.21 33.93
C VAL A 5 5.65 -2.25 33.92
N GLY A 6 5.78 -1.11 34.62
CA GLY A 6 4.72 -0.13 34.78
C GLY A 6 3.78 -0.46 35.97
N GLU A 7 2.60 0.11 35.95
CA GLU A 7 1.58 -0.05 36.98
C GLU A 7 0.69 -1.26 36.72
N GLU A 8 0.19 -1.89 37.80
CA GLU A 8 -0.82 -2.96 37.68
C GLU A 8 -2.05 -2.48 36.92
N ASN A 9 -2.58 -3.36 36.05
CA ASN A 9 -3.78 -3.13 35.24
C ASN A 9 -3.65 -2.00 34.19
N LYS A 10 -2.44 -1.50 33.89
CA LYS A 10 -2.16 -0.46 32.86
C LYS A 10 -1.52 -1.00 31.58
N GLY A 11 -1.38 -2.31 31.42
CA GLY A 11 -0.69 -2.93 30.29
C GLY A 11 -1.32 -2.61 28.94
N LEU A 12 -2.65 -2.49 28.84
CA LEU A 12 -3.31 -2.10 27.58
C LEU A 12 -2.92 -0.68 27.12
N ALA A 13 -2.81 0.28 28.03
CA ALA A 13 -2.39 1.63 27.68
C ALA A 13 -0.96 1.64 27.11
N ALA A 14 -0.05 0.90 27.75
CA ALA A 14 1.32 0.73 27.26
C ALA A 14 1.37 0.05 25.88
N MET A 15 0.53 -0.98 25.66
CA MET A 15 0.40 -1.67 24.37
C MET A 15 -0.08 -0.71 23.27
N PHE A 16 -1.03 0.17 23.52
CA PHE A 16 -1.54 1.09 22.51
C PHE A 16 -0.51 2.13 22.06
N ILE A 17 0.44 2.50 22.89
CA ILE A 17 1.57 3.35 22.47
C ILE A 17 2.37 2.67 21.35
N MET A 18 2.71 1.41 21.54
CA MET A 18 3.41 0.61 20.52
C MET A 18 2.53 0.38 19.28
N MET A 19 1.25 0.07 19.46
CA MET A 19 0.34 -0.23 18.35
C MET A 19 0.10 0.98 17.44
N ASN A 20 0.07 2.19 17.95
CA ASN A 20 -0.08 3.39 17.11
C ASN A 20 1.10 3.55 16.14
N ALA A 21 2.33 3.31 16.61
CA ALA A 21 3.50 3.28 15.75
C ALA A 21 3.45 2.12 14.74
N ALA A 22 3.04 0.91 15.19
CA ALA A 22 2.91 -0.27 14.35
C ALA A 22 1.89 -0.07 13.22
N ARG A 23 0.79 0.65 13.45
CA ARG A 23 -0.25 0.96 12.44
C ARG A 23 0.30 1.74 11.26
N LEU A 24 1.18 2.71 11.49
CA LEU A 24 1.87 3.43 10.42
C LEU A 24 2.74 2.48 9.59
N GLY A 25 3.49 1.60 10.27
CA GLY A 25 4.27 0.53 9.63
C GLY A 25 3.40 -0.38 8.74
N VAL A 26 2.20 -0.75 9.21
CA VAL A 26 1.26 -1.57 8.42
C VAL A 26 0.71 -0.80 7.22
N GLY A 27 0.43 0.49 7.33
CA GLY A 27 0.12 1.34 6.18
C GLY A 27 1.22 1.32 5.12
N MET A 28 2.48 1.34 5.56
CA MET A 28 3.65 1.20 4.68
C MET A 28 3.76 -0.19 4.03
N GLN A 29 3.31 -1.26 4.69
CA GLN A 29 3.25 -2.59 4.07
C GLN A 29 2.27 -2.61 2.89
N GLY A 30 1.10 -1.97 3.02
CA GLY A 30 0.16 -1.83 1.90
C GLY A 30 0.80 -1.12 0.71
N LEU A 31 1.50 -0.02 0.94
CA LEU A 31 2.25 0.70 -0.09
C LEU A 31 3.35 -0.17 -0.71
N ALA A 32 4.15 -0.88 0.10
CA ALA A 32 5.26 -1.67 -0.39
C ALA A 32 4.80 -2.83 -1.28
N GLN A 33 3.73 -3.53 -0.89
CA GLN A 33 3.13 -4.60 -1.69
C GLN A 33 2.54 -4.06 -3.00
N ALA A 34 1.88 -2.92 -2.96
CA ALA A 34 1.37 -2.25 -4.15
C ALA A 34 2.49 -1.84 -5.10
N GLU A 35 3.55 -1.25 -4.60
CA GLU A 35 4.69 -0.77 -5.38
C GLU A 35 5.40 -1.91 -6.10
N VAL A 36 5.74 -2.99 -5.40
CA VAL A 36 6.42 -4.14 -6.02
C VAL A 36 5.51 -4.82 -7.06
N ALA A 37 4.22 -4.95 -6.77
CA ALA A 37 3.25 -5.49 -7.73
C ALA A 37 3.14 -4.59 -8.96
N TYR A 38 3.06 -3.26 -8.77
CA TYR A 38 3.00 -2.28 -9.86
C TYR A 38 4.23 -2.36 -10.78
N GLN A 39 5.44 -2.40 -10.23
CA GLN A 39 6.65 -2.48 -11.03
C GLN A 39 6.68 -3.75 -11.90
N ASN A 40 6.30 -4.91 -11.32
CA ASN A 40 6.22 -6.16 -12.06
C ASN A 40 5.09 -6.13 -13.11
N GLY A 41 3.91 -5.59 -12.78
CA GLY A 41 2.79 -5.45 -13.70
C GLY A 41 3.11 -4.54 -14.87
N ALA A 42 3.78 -3.41 -14.62
CA ALA A 42 4.21 -2.46 -15.65
C ALA A 42 5.24 -3.07 -16.60
N ALA A 43 6.27 -3.75 -16.06
CA ALA A 43 7.27 -4.42 -16.88
C ALA A 43 6.64 -5.51 -17.76
N TYR A 44 5.75 -6.33 -17.21
CA TYR A 44 5.03 -7.36 -17.96
C TYR A 44 4.15 -6.77 -19.06
N ALA A 45 3.43 -5.66 -18.79
CA ALA A 45 2.56 -5.02 -19.76
C ALA A 45 3.31 -4.43 -20.97
N VAL A 46 4.56 -4.04 -20.79
CA VAL A 46 5.44 -3.58 -21.88
C VAL A 46 5.96 -4.74 -22.71
N ASP A 47 6.33 -5.84 -22.07
CA ASP A 47 6.97 -6.99 -22.74
C ASP A 47 5.94 -7.93 -23.38
N ARG A 48 4.86 -8.26 -22.67
CA ARG A 48 3.86 -9.21 -23.13
C ARG A 48 3.04 -8.67 -24.29
N ARG A 49 3.00 -9.43 -25.39
CA ARG A 49 2.22 -9.11 -26.59
C ARG A 49 0.98 -9.98 -26.68
N GLN A 50 -0.19 -9.35 -26.87
CA GLN A 50 -1.47 -10.06 -27.07
C GLN A 50 -2.54 -9.12 -27.64
N GLY A 51 -3.21 -9.57 -28.68
CA GLY A 51 -4.26 -8.79 -29.35
C GLY A 51 -3.71 -7.62 -30.17
N ARG A 52 -4.60 -6.69 -30.52
CA ARG A 52 -4.29 -5.44 -31.25
C ARG A 52 -4.97 -4.27 -30.55
N ALA A 53 -4.37 -3.09 -30.65
CA ALA A 53 -5.01 -1.87 -30.19
C ALA A 53 -6.33 -1.63 -30.95
N LEU A 54 -7.34 -1.07 -30.27
CA LEU A 54 -8.67 -0.80 -30.84
C LEU A 54 -8.64 0.16 -32.03
N THR A 55 -7.60 1.00 -32.11
CA THR A 55 -7.38 1.98 -33.17
C THR A 55 -6.57 1.45 -34.36
N GLY A 56 -6.27 0.16 -34.37
CA GLY A 56 -5.40 -0.50 -35.35
C GLY A 56 -4.07 -0.93 -34.73
N ALA A 57 -3.29 -1.70 -35.47
CA ALA A 57 -2.00 -2.24 -34.98
C ALA A 57 -1.05 -1.10 -34.56
N ALA A 58 -0.64 -1.09 -33.31
CA ALA A 58 0.36 -0.13 -32.80
C ALA A 58 1.77 -0.50 -33.24
N ASP A 59 2.03 -1.81 -33.43
CA ASP A 59 3.28 -2.35 -33.97
C ASP A 59 2.95 -3.30 -35.15
N PRO A 60 2.81 -2.76 -36.37
CA PRO A 60 2.43 -3.55 -37.54
C PRO A 60 3.45 -4.61 -37.94
N ALA A 61 4.72 -4.48 -37.55
CA ALA A 61 5.77 -5.43 -37.87
C ALA A 61 5.65 -6.73 -37.03
N GLU A 62 4.99 -6.67 -35.92
CA GLU A 62 4.83 -7.79 -34.99
C GLU A 62 3.47 -8.47 -35.14
N LYS A 63 3.34 -9.72 -34.67
CA LYS A 63 2.09 -10.49 -34.73
C LYS A 63 1.01 -9.98 -33.78
N ALA A 64 1.39 -9.29 -32.71
CA ALA A 64 0.51 -8.73 -31.68
C ALA A 64 1.13 -7.47 -31.09
N ASP A 65 0.29 -6.61 -30.50
CA ASP A 65 0.73 -5.41 -29.80
C ASP A 65 1.09 -5.71 -28.33
N PRO A 66 1.93 -4.88 -27.66
CA PRO A 66 2.14 -4.97 -26.23
C PRO A 66 0.83 -4.77 -25.45
N LEU A 67 0.69 -5.41 -24.28
CA LEU A 67 -0.50 -5.23 -23.45
C LEU A 67 -0.76 -3.77 -23.07
N LEU A 68 0.30 -2.97 -22.95
CA LEU A 68 0.23 -1.55 -22.59
C LEU A 68 -0.67 -0.71 -23.54
N VAL A 69 -0.93 -1.17 -24.77
CA VAL A 69 -1.80 -0.42 -25.70
C VAL A 69 -3.29 -0.52 -25.34
N HIS A 70 -3.69 -1.52 -24.55
CA HIS A 70 -5.08 -1.76 -24.21
C HIS A 70 -5.57 -0.77 -23.14
N PRO A 71 -6.72 -0.10 -23.33
CA PRO A 71 -7.20 0.94 -22.42
C PRO A 71 -7.37 0.49 -20.97
N ASP A 72 -7.88 -0.74 -20.74
CA ASP A 72 -8.08 -1.26 -19.39
C ASP A 72 -6.75 -1.53 -18.66
N ILE A 73 -5.76 -2.06 -19.37
CA ILE A 73 -4.39 -2.23 -18.82
C ILE A 73 -3.81 -0.87 -18.42
N ARG A 74 -3.95 0.13 -19.28
CA ARG A 74 -3.48 1.50 -18.99
C ARG A 74 -4.19 2.09 -17.79
N ARG A 75 -5.50 1.91 -17.65
CA ARG A 75 -6.26 2.35 -16.48
C ARG A 75 -5.71 1.73 -15.20
N MET A 76 -5.57 0.39 -15.16
CA MET A 76 -5.04 -0.31 -13.99
C MET A 76 -3.63 0.17 -13.61
N LEU A 77 -2.76 0.38 -14.59
CA LEU A 77 -1.39 0.89 -14.33
C LEU A 77 -1.40 2.34 -13.84
N MET A 78 -2.26 3.20 -14.40
CA MET A 78 -2.37 4.59 -13.95
C MET A 78 -2.93 4.69 -12.54
N ASP A 79 -3.95 3.91 -12.21
CA ASP A 79 -4.55 3.84 -10.88
C ASP A 79 -3.50 3.38 -9.85
N ALA A 80 -2.74 2.32 -10.19
CA ALA A 80 -1.67 1.80 -9.35
C ALA A 80 -0.55 2.83 -9.12
N LYS A 81 -0.11 3.51 -10.19
CA LYS A 81 0.92 4.54 -10.12
C LYS A 81 0.46 5.74 -9.28
N ALA A 82 -0.75 6.24 -9.52
CA ALA A 82 -1.29 7.36 -8.76
C ALA A 82 -1.41 7.02 -7.26
N PHE A 83 -1.87 5.80 -6.94
CA PHE A 83 -1.93 5.33 -5.56
C PHE A 83 -0.53 5.24 -4.93
N THR A 84 0.42 4.56 -5.57
CA THR A 84 1.74 4.33 -4.96
C THR A 84 2.51 5.63 -4.73
N GLU A 85 2.45 6.58 -5.67
CA GLU A 85 3.10 7.88 -5.51
C GLU A 85 2.40 8.76 -4.46
N GLY A 86 1.07 8.84 -4.50
CA GLY A 86 0.29 9.61 -3.53
C GLY A 86 0.38 9.06 -2.11
N MET A 87 0.28 7.72 -1.96
CA MET A 87 0.42 7.07 -0.66
C MET A 87 1.82 7.22 -0.08
N ARG A 88 2.86 7.19 -0.92
CA ARG A 88 4.24 7.46 -0.51
C ARG A 88 4.38 8.88 0.05
N ALA A 89 3.85 9.87 -0.65
CA ALA A 89 3.87 11.25 -0.18
C ALA A 89 3.15 11.40 1.16
N LEU A 90 1.96 10.81 1.30
CA LEU A 90 1.17 10.83 2.54
C LEU A 90 1.92 10.15 3.70
N ALA A 91 2.52 8.99 3.45
CA ALA A 91 3.25 8.24 4.48
C ALA A 91 4.51 8.98 4.95
N LEU A 92 5.26 9.59 4.02
CA LEU A 92 6.45 10.40 4.36
C LEU A 92 6.06 11.66 5.14
N TRP A 93 4.98 12.32 4.73
CA TRP A 93 4.45 13.48 5.46
C TRP A 93 3.96 13.07 6.86
N GLY A 94 3.28 11.92 6.99
CA GLY A 94 2.91 11.37 8.30
C GLY A 94 4.13 11.08 9.18
N GLY A 95 5.19 10.49 8.60
CA GLY A 95 6.46 10.30 9.31
C GLY A 95 7.09 11.60 9.79
N LEU A 96 6.99 12.69 9.01
CA LEU A 96 7.41 14.02 9.43
C LEU A 96 6.60 14.51 10.62
N GLN A 97 5.27 14.30 10.66
CA GLN A 97 4.44 14.69 11.81
C GLN A 97 4.85 13.92 13.08
N VAL A 98 5.17 12.63 12.96
CA VAL A 98 5.72 11.85 14.10
C VAL A 98 7.01 12.51 14.63
N GLU A 99 7.91 12.91 13.76
CA GLU A 99 9.17 13.55 14.17
C GLU A 99 8.91 14.91 14.82
N LEU A 100 8.03 15.73 14.23
CA LEU A 100 7.69 17.05 14.77
C LEU A 100 6.97 16.97 16.11
N SER A 101 6.11 15.98 16.35
CA SER A 101 5.41 15.80 17.63
C SER A 101 6.39 15.56 18.80
N HIS A 102 7.61 15.09 18.50
CA HIS A 102 8.64 14.84 19.51
C HIS A 102 9.70 15.94 19.57
N LYS A 103 10.04 16.58 18.45
CA LYS A 103 11.24 17.40 18.29
C LYS A 103 11.02 18.83 17.85
N ALA A 104 9.78 19.25 17.55
CA ALA A 104 9.53 20.66 17.21
C ALA A 104 9.89 21.60 18.36
N ALA A 105 10.27 22.85 18.04
CA ALA A 105 10.82 23.78 18.98
C ALA A 105 9.78 24.25 20.02
N SER A 106 8.54 24.48 19.59
CA SER A 106 7.47 24.92 20.48
C SER A 106 6.52 23.79 20.87
N GLU A 107 5.88 23.92 22.03
CA GLU A 107 4.83 22.98 22.46
C GLU A 107 3.62 23.00 21.53
N GLU A 108 3.24 24.17 21.02
CA GLU A 108 2.12 24.32 20.08
C GLU A 108 2.36 23.54 18.78
N GLU A 109 3.58 23.61 18.23
CA GLU A 109 3.96 22.83 17.03
C GLU A 109 3.93 21.32 17.32
N ARG A 110 4.44 20.90 18.49
CA ARG A 110 4.40 19.48 18.89
C ARG A 110 2.97 18.97 19.00
N GLN A 111 2.10 19.72 19.67
CA GLN A 111 0.72 19.34 19.82
C GLN A 111 -0.03 19.29 18.49
N THR A 112 0.18 20.29 17.61
CA THR A 112 -0.41 20.30 16.27
C THR A 112 0.01 19.06 15.46
N ALA A 113 1.27 18.70 15.53
CA ALA A 113 1.78 17.53 14.84
C ALA A 113 1.22 16.21 15.41
N ASP A 114 1.07 16.12 16.72
CA ASP A 114 0.47 14.96 17.41
C ASP A 114 -1.00 14.80 17.05
N ASP A 115 -1.77 15.88 17.05
CA ASP A 115 -3.18 15.89 16.62
C ASP A 115 -3.33 15.43 15.17
N LEU A 116 -2.48 15.91 14.26
CA LEU A 116 -2.48 15.53 12.85
C LEU A 116 -2.16 14.06 12.65
N ILE A 117 -1.11 13.54 13.28
CA ILE A 117 -0.74 12.13 13.10
C ILE A 117 -1.75 11.19 13.78
N SER A 118 -2.34 11.60 14.89
CA SER A 118 -3.42 10.85 15.55
C SER A 118 -4.63 10.70 14.63
N LEU A 119 -5.04 11.78 13.95
CA LEU A 119 -6.11 11.75 12.94
C LEU A 119 -5.75 10.89 11.73
N LEU A 120 -4.50 10.96 11.24
CA LEU A 120 -4.09 10.33 9.99
C LEU A 120 -3.70 8.87 10.14
N THR A 121 -3.31 8.42 11.30
CA THR A 121 -2.88 7.03 11.53
C THR A 121 -3.90 6.00 11.03
N PRO A 122 -5.20 6.06 11.38
CA PRO A 122 -6.20 5.14 10.84
C PRO A 122 -6.42 5.30 9.33
N VAL A 123 -6.28 6.52 8.79
CA VAL A 123 -6.39 6.78 7.35
C VAL A 123 -5.22 6.13 6.60
N ILE A 124 -3.98 6.39 7.04
CA ILE A 124 -2.77 5.81 6.43
C ILE A 124 -2.84 4.28 6.46
N LYS A 125 -3.21 3.70 7.61
CA LYS A 125 -3.34 2.25 7.74
C LYS A 125 -4.49 1.70 6.91
N GLY A 126 -5.70 2.25 7.06
CA GLY A 126 -6.90 1.73 6.40
C GLY A 126 -6.85 1.89 4.88
N TYR A 127 -6.70 3.13 4.41
CA TYR A 127 -6.64 3.43 2.98
C TYR A 127 -5.42 2.77 2.30
N GLY A 128 -4.25 2.85 2.95
CA GLY A 128 -3.01 2.29 2.41
C GLY A 128 -3.08 0.78 2.21
N THR A 129 -3.71 0.05 3.13
CA THR A 129 -3.82 -1.42 3.02
C THR A 129 -4.97 -1.86 2.13
N ASP A 130 -6.14 -1.21 2.17
CA ASP A 130 -7.27 -1.54 1.29
C ASP A 130 -6.91 -1.30 -0.17
N LYS A 131 -6.39 -0.11 -0.50
CA LYS A 131 -5.98 0.21 -1.86
C LYS A 131 -4.72 -0.51 -2.30
N GLY A 132 -3.80 -0.77 -1.36
CA GLY A 132 -2.63 -1.60 -1.62
C GLY A 132 -3.02 -3.00 -2.08
N PHE A 133 -4.00 -3.61 -1.42
CA PHE A 133 -4.55 -4.90 -1.83
C PHE A 133 -5.19 -4.84 -3.23
N ASP A 134 -6.05 -3.83 -3.51
CA ASP A 134 -6.64 -3.62 -4.83
C ASP A 134 -5.59 -3.55 -5.94
N VAL A 135 -4.48 -2.85 -5.69
CA VAL A 135 -3.36 -2.76 -6.66
C VAL A 135 -2.74 -4.13 -6.91
N THR A 136 -2.46 -4.92 -5.87
CA THR A 136 -1.87 -6.26 -6.06
C THR A 136 -2.77 -7.17 -6.90
N VAL A 137 -4.09 -7.13 -6.68
CA VAL A 137 -5.08 -7.88 -7.47
C VAL A 137 -5.10 -7.41 -8.93
N ASN A 138 -5.11 -6.10 -9.17
CA ASN A 138 -5.10 -5.54 -10.53
C ASN A 138 -3.79 -5.87 -11.28
N MET A 139 -2.66 -5.87 -10.60
CA MET A 139 -1.38 -6.23 -11.23
C MET A 139 -1.30 -7.73 -11.55
N GLN A 140 -1.84 -8.59 -10.69
CA GLN A 140 -2.01 -10.01 -11.01
C GLN A 140 -2.93 -10.19 -12.22
N GLN A 141 -4.02 -9.41 -12.34
CA GLN A 141 -4.93 -9.42 -13.50
C GLN A 141 -4.21 -9.08 -14.80
N ILE A 142 -3.27 -8.11 -14.79
CA ILE A 142 -2.45 -7.76 -15.97
C ILE A 142 -1.61 -8.95 -16.45
N TRP A 143 -1.13 -9.76 -15.53
CA TRP A 143 -0.38 -10.99 -15.85
C TRP A 143 -1.30 -12.12 -16.38
N GLY A 144 -2.62 -11.99 -16.24
CA GLY A 144 -3.59 -13.02 -16.64
C GLY A 144 -3.30 -14.36 -15.96
N GLY A 145 -3.44 -15.46 -16.68
CA GLY A 145 -3.16 -16.80 -16.16
C GLY A 145 -1.72 -16.99 -15.66
N HIS A 146 -0.75 -16.29 -16.24
CA HIS A 146 0.64 -16.32 -15.76
C HIS A 146 0.77 -15.73 -14.33
N GLY A 147 -0.04 -14.76 -13.96
CA GLY A 147 -0.06 -14.16 -12.63
C GLY A 147 -0.58 -15.10 -11.54
N TYR A 148 -1.20 -16.21 -11.93
CA TYR A 148 -1.70 -17.24 -11.02
C TYR A 148 -0.71 -18.40 -10.83
N ILE A 149 0.35 -18.45 -11.64
CA ILE A 149 1.39 -19.48 -11.57
C ILE A 149 2.37 -19.10 -10.44
N ARG A 150 2.58 -20.03 -9.50
CA ARG A 150 3.39 -19.81 -8.29
C ARG A 150 4.82 -19.34 -8.59
N GLU A 151 5.43 -19.91 -9.61
CA GLU A 151 6.81 -19.62 -10.03
C GLU A 151 7.00 -18.16 -10.49
N ASN A 152 5.93 -17.51 -10.92
CA ASN A 152 5.95 -16.10 -11.33
C ASN A 152 5.81 -15.11 -10.15
N GLY A 153 5.39 -15.57 -8.98
CA GLY A 153 5.38 -14.82 -7.74
C GLY A 153 4.27 -13.77 -7.58
N MET A 154 3.49 -13.46 -8.62
CA MET A 154 2.46 -12.40 -8.56
C MET A 154 1.32 -12.73 -7.60
N GLU A 155 0.93 -14.01 -7.48
CA GLU A 155 -0.11 -14.44 -6.55
C GLU A 155 0.29 -14.21 -5.09
N GLN A 156 1.60 -14.28 -4.80
CA GLN A 156 2.14 -14.09 -3.45
C GLN A 156 1.94 -12.65 -2.96
N PHE A 157 2.06 -11.65 -3.82
CA PHE A 157 1.81 -10.26 -3.44
C PHE A 157 0.37 -10.03 -3.00
N VAL A 158 -0.62 -10.66 -3.67
CA VAL A 158 -2.03 -10.61 -3.27
C VAL A 158 -2.23 -11.24 -1.90
N ARG A 159 -1.63 -12.41 -1.68
CA ARG A 159 -1.70 -13.14 -0.43
C ARG A 159 -1.09 -12.35 0.72
N ASP A 160 0.10 -11.78 0.51
CA ASP A 160 0.84 -11.02 1.53
C ASP A 160 0.16 -9.67 1.86
N ALA A 161 -0.44 -9.02 0.88
CA ALA A 161 -1.16 -7.77 1.11
C ALA A 161 -2.41 -7.95 1.98
N ARG A 162 -3.08 -9.11 1.91
CA ARG A 162 -4.39 -9.32 2.55
C ARG A 162 -4.35 -9.23 4.07
N ILE A 163 -3.29 -9.71 4.73
CA ILE A 163 -3.18 -9.68 6.19
C ILE A 163 -3.14 -8.25 6.74
N ALA A 164 -2.56 -7.31 6.00
CA ALA A 164 -2.39 -5.93 6.44
C ALA A 164 -3.72 -5.21 6.73
N MET A 165 -4.83 -5.63 6.10
CA MET A 165 -6.16 -5.10 6.33
C MET A 165 -6.80 -5.62 7.63
N ILE A 166 -6.26 -6.69 8.21
CA ILE A 166 -6.90 -7.46 9.29
C ILE A 166 -6.21 -7.20 10.63
N TYR A 167 -4.89 -7.28 10.68
CA TYR A 167 -4.14 -7.21 11.93
C TYR A 167 -3.80 -5.78 12.34
N GLU A 168 -3.28 -5.59 13.54
CA GLU A 168 -3.02 -4.28 14.16
C GLU A 168 -4.26 -3.36 14.23
N GLY A 169 -5.42 -4.03 14.41
CA GLY A 169 -6.74 -3.42 14.33
C GLY A 169 -7.31 -3.52 12.92
N ALA A 170 -8.39 -4.28 12.75
CA ALA A 170 -9.09 -4.39 11.47
C ALA A 170 -9.53 -3.02 10.98
N ASN A 171 -9.42 -2.75 9.67
CA ASN A 171 -9.68 -1.43 9.10
C ASN A 171 -11.05 -0.86 9.48
N GLY A 172 -12.10 -1.69 9.45
CA GLY A 172 -13.45 -1.24 9.83
C GLY A 172 -13.59 -0.87 11.32
N VAL A 173 -12.79 -1.46 12.20
CA VAL A 173 -12.77 -1.10 13.64
C VAL A 173 -12.06 0.24 13.85
N GLN A 174 -11.04 0.54 13.06
CA GLN A 174 -10.32 1.81 13.18
C GLN A 174 -11.03 2.99 12.54
N ALA A 175 -11.98 2.73 11.65
CA ALA A 175 -12.80 3.77 11.02
C ALA A 175 -13.92 4.32 11.93
N MET A 176 -14.17 3.68 13.09
CA MET A 176 -15.14 4.12 14.11
C MET A 176 -14.53 5.14 15.07
#